data_2dd9aae9d37b39cacba638f6dcb37b40
#
_entry.id   2dd9aae9d37b39cacba638f6dcb37b40
#
_cell.length_a   1.000
_cell.length_b   1.000
_cell.length_c   1.000
_cell.angle_alpha   90.00
_cell.angle_beta   90.00
_cell.angle_gamma   90.00
#
_symmetry.space_group_name_H-M   'P 1'
#
loop_
_entity.id
_entity.type
_entity.pdbx_description
1 polymer ?
#
loop_
_entity_poly.entity_id
_entity_poly.type
_entity_poly.pdbx_seq_one_letter_code
_entity_poly.pdbx_strand_id
1 'polypeptide(L)'
;MPDIGIGLVGGGYMGKAHAVALSAVGPLFETALRPRLEVVAATTPASAARYAAAYGFGRATDDWRDLVADPKVQAVVIASPQSTHRAIAEAAFAAGKPVFCEKPLGASLDDAKAMTTAAEASGLANMIGFNYVRTPATQFVRQLLADGVIGRVTWFRGEHTEDFLSDPDAPATWRTMGRANGCMGDLAPHPINCMLALMGPVA
;
A
#
# COMPACT_ATOMS: atom_id res chain seq x y z
N MET A 1 -13.49 -21.41 -5.97
CA MET A 1 -12.30 -20.55 -5.89
C MET A 1 -11.55 -20.89 -4.61
N PRO A 2 -10.25 -21.16 -4.65
CA PRO A 2 -9.47 -21.37 -3.44
C PRO A 2 -9.32 -20.06 -2.67
N ASP A 3 -9.30 -20.16 -1.33
CA ASP A 3 -9.06 -19.01 -0.47
C ASP A 3 -7.55 -18.68 -0.41
N ILE A 4 -7.24 -17.39 -0.22
CA ILE A 4 -5.90 -16.91 0.13
C ILE A 4 -5.97 -16.14 1.45
N GLY A 5 -5.23 -16.60 2.46
CA GLY A 5 -5.18 -15.96 3.77
C GLY A 5 -4.37 -14.66 3.74
N ILE A 6 -4.98 -13.56 4.15
CA ILE A 6 -4.37 -12.23 4.17
C ILE A 6 -4.03 -11.82 5.60
N GLY A 7 -2.77 -11.41 5.79
CA GLY A 7 -2.33 -10.70 6.99
C GLY A 7 -2.25 -9.20 6.69
N LEU A 8 -2.79 -8.37 7.58
CA LEU A 8 -2.74 -6.91 7.48
C LEU A 8 -1.93 -6.34 8.65
N VAL A 9 -0.87 -5.59 8.36
CA VAL A 9 -0.11 -4.86 9.37
C VAL A 9 -0.48 -3.37 9.31
N GLY A 10 -1.08 -2.87 10.39
CA GLY A 10 -1.59 -1.51 10.49
C GLY A 10 -3.09 -1.41 10.23
N GLY A 11 -3.86 -1.04 11.26
CA GLY A 11 -5.32 -0.94 11.20
C GLY A 11 -5.86 0.48 11.05
N GLY A 12 -5.01 1.46 10.69
CA GLY A 12 -5.41 2.85 10.46
C GLY A 12 -6.27 3.05 9.22
N TYR A 13 -6.34 4.28 8.71
CA TYR A 13 -7.16 4.66 7.55
C TYR A 13 -6.93 3.74 6.33
N MET A 14 -5.68 3.54 5.93
CA MET A 14 -5.36 2.67 4.79
C MET A 14 -5.62 1.19 5.11
N GLY A 15 -5.35 0.76 6.36
CA GLY A 15 -5.70 -0.61 6.79
C GLY A 15 -7.20 -0.88 6.66
N LYS A 16 -8.06 0.07 7.04
CA LYS A 16 -9.51 -0.02 6.81
C LYS A 16 -9.85 -0.11 5.32
N ALA A 17 -9.25 0.75 4.50
CA ALA A 17 -9.50 0.76 3.07
C ALA A 17 -9.13 -0.59 2.42
N HIS A 18 -7.97 -1.16 2.78
CA HIS A 18 -7.57 -2.48 2.30
C HIS A 18 -8.49 -3.60 2.78
N ALA A 19 -8.90 -3.59 4.04
CA ALA A 19 -9.82 -4.59 4.58
C ALA A 19 -11.16 -4.58 3.83
N VAL A 20 -11.71 -3.39 3.56
CA VAL A 20 -12.93 -3.22 2.77
C VAL A 20 -12.73 -3.69 1.34
N ALA A 21 -11.65 -3.29 0.67
CA ALA A 21 -11.36 -3.69 -0.70
C ALA A 21 -11.18 -5.22 -0.83
N LEU A 22 -10.42 -5.84 0.07
CA LEU A 22 -10.20 -7.29 0.09
C LEU A 22 -11.50 -8.07 0.34
N SER A 23 -12.38 -7.56 1.19
CA SER A 23 -13.69 -8.17 1.42
C SER A 23 -14.63 -8.03 0.22
N ALA A 24 -14.50 -6.93 -0.54
CA ALA A 24 -15.38 -6.62 -1.67
C ALA A 24 -14.91 -7.26 -2.99
N VAL A 25 -13.62 -7.56 -3.15
CA VAL A 25 -13.08 -8.00 -4.44
C VAL A 25 -13.72 -9.29 -4.92
N GLY A 26 -13.92 -10.27 -4.04
CA GLY A 26 -14.52 -11.55 -4.41
C GLY A 26 -15.98 -11.45 -4.89
N PRO A 27 -16.86 -10.68 -4.20
CA PRO A 27 -18.23 -10.42 -4.68
C PRO A 27 -18.35 -9.57 -5.93
N LEU A 28 -17.37 -8.70 -6.21
CA LEU A 28 -17.45 -7.72 -7.31
C LEU A 28 -16.75 -8.18 -8.59
N PHE A 29 -15.76 -9.05 -8.47
CA PHE A 29 -14.93 -9.46 -9.61
C PHE A 29 -14.76 -10.97 -9.70
N GLU A 30 -14.65 -11.47 -10.90
CA GLU A 30 -14.19 -12.84 -11.14
C GLU A 30 -12.68 -12.90 -10.88
N THR A 31 -12.27 -13.58 -9.81
CA THR A 31 -10.87 -13.70 -9.40
C THR A 31 -10.46 -15.17 -9.28
N ALA A 32 -9.18 -15.46 -9.52
CA ALA A 32 -8.64 -16.82 -9.36
C ALA A 32 -8.58 -17.25 -7.88
N LEU A 33 -8.42 -16.29 -6.97
CA LEU A 33 -8.29 -16.48 -5.53
C LEU A 33 -9.30 -15.61 -4.78
N ARG A 34 -9.77 -16.09 -3.63
CA ARG A 34 -10.67 -15.35 -2.74
C ARG A 34 -9.92 -14.90 -1.49
N PRO A 35 -9.74 -13.59 -1.26
CA PRO A 35 -9.10 -13.11 -0.05
C PRO A 35 -9.91 -13.49 1.20
N ARG A 36 -9.22 -13.96 2.22
CA ARG A 36 -9.75 -14.22 3.55
C ARG A 36 -8.92 -13.44 4.59
N LEU A 37 -9.58 -12.59 5.36
CA LEU A 37 -8.96 -11.75 6.37
C LEU A 37 -8.57 -12.60 7.60
N GLU A 38 -7.31 -13.06 7.65
CA GLU A 38 -6.83 -14.00 8.67
C GLU A 38 -6.38 -13.32 9.95
N VAL A 39 -5.40 -12.42 9.85
CA VAL A 39 -4.77 -11.77 10.99
C VAL A 39 -4.59 -10.30 10.73
N VAL A 40 -4.94 -9.45 11.69
CA VAL A 40 -4.53 -8.04 11.71
C VAL A 40 -3.54 -7.80 12.85
N ALA A 41 -2.44 -7.10 12.54
CA ALA A 41 -1.46 -6.67 13.51
C ALA A 41 -1.55 -5.17 13.75
N ALA A 42 -1.48 -4.74 15.03
CA ALA A 42 -1.45 -3.34 15.44
C ALA A 42 -0.54 -3.16 16.65
N THR A 43 -0.31 -1.90 17.07
CA THR A 43 0.70 -1.56 18.10
C THR A 43 0.35 -1.99 19.52
N THR A 44 -0.89 -2.35 19.79
CA THR A 44 -1.33 -2.84 21.11
C THR A 44 -2.38 -3.94 20.96
N PRO A 45 -2.50 -4.89 21.91
CA PRO A 45 -3.54 -5.91 21.89
C PRO A 45 -4.94 -5.34 21.75
N ALA A 46 -5.23 -4.25 22.46
CA ALA A 46 -6.53 -3.58 22.43
C ALA A 46 -6.86 -2.99 21.05
N SER A 47 -5.89 -2.33 20.41
CA SER A 47 -6.08 -1.80 19.06
C SER A 47 -6.21 -2.90 18.02
N ALA A 48 -5.41 -3.95 18.11
CA ALA A 48 -5.48 -5.11 17.23
C ALA A 48 -6.85 -5.81 17.33
N ALA A 49 -7.34 -6.08 18.54
CA ALA A 49 -8.65 -6.69 18.76
C ALA A 49 -9.80 -5.81 18.23
N ARG A 50 -9.72 -4.49 18.43
CA ARG A 50 -10.71 -3.54 17.88
C ARG A 50 -10.73 -3.57 16.36
N TYR A 51 -9.57 -3.59 15.69
CA TYR A 51 -9.49 -3.66 14.24
C TYR A 51 -9.97 -5.02 13.71
N ALA A 52 -9.62 -6.11 14.38
CA ALA A 52 -10.13 -7.43 13.99
C ALA A 52 -11.65 -7.48 14.01
N ALA A 53 -12.27 -7.01 15.08
CA ALA A 53 -13.73 -6.95 15.20
C ALA A 53 -14.36 -6.00 14.16
N ALA A 54 -13.76 -4.82 13.94
CA ALA A 54 -14.32 -3.82 13.03
C ALA A 54 -14.19 -4.20 11.55
N TYR A 55 -13.15 -4.96 11.17
CA TYR A 55 -12.84 -5.26 9.77
C TYR A 55 -13.09 -6.71 9.38
N GLY A 56 -13.49 -7.55 10.32
CA GLY A 56 -13.81 -8.96 10.06
C GLY A 56 -12.60 -9.89 9.95
N PHE A 57 -11.47 -9.53 10.58
CA PHE A 57 -10.34 -10.45 10.69
C PHE A 57 -10.63 -11.58 11.68
N GLY A 58 -10.21 -12.80 11.34
CA GLY A 58 -10.36 -13.97 12.20
C GLY A 58 -9.54 -13.90 13.49
N ARG A 59 -8.40 -13.20 13.46
CA ARG A 59 -7.47 -13.09 14.60
C ARG A 59 -6.78 -11.72 14.63
N ALA A 60 -6.22 -11.38 15.82
CA ALA A 60 -5.48 -10.16 16.07
C ALA A 60 -4.17 -10.47 16.79
N THR A 61 -3.14 -9.66 16.55
CA THR A 61 -1.86 -9.69 17.29
C THR A 61 -1.31 -8.28 17.44
N ASP A 62 -0.48 -8.05 18.45
CA ASP A 62 0.28 -6.82 18.62
C ASP A 62 1.75 -6.96 18.16
N ASP A 63 2.13 -8.14 17.70
CA ASP A 63 3.42 -8.36 17.02
C ASP A 63 3.20 -8.79 15.56
N TRP A 64 3.64 -7.96 14.61
CA TRP A 64 3.59 -8.29 13.20
C TRP A 64 4.43 -9.53 12.82
N ARG A 65 5.39 -9.93 13.67
CA ARG A 65 6.21 -11.13 13.44
C ARG A 65 5.39 -12.40 13.58
N ASP A 66 4.46 -12.43 14.52
CA ASP A 66 3.49 -13.52 14.67
C ASP A 66 2.63 -13.66 13.43
N LEU A 67 2.18 -12.52 12.86
CA LEU A 67 1.42 -12.50 11.60
C LEU A 67 2.25 -13.06 10.44
N VAL A 68 3.51 -12.63 10.32
CA VAL A 68 4.40 -13.11 9.25
C VAL A 68 4.73 -14.59 9.41
N ALA A 69 4.87 -15.09 10.64
CA ALA A 69 5.16 -16.50 10.91
C ALA A 69 3.92 -17.43 10.76
N ASP A 70 2.72 -16.87 10.74
CA ASP A 70 1.48 -17.65 10.73
C ASP A 70 1.30 -18.40 9.40
N PRO A 71 1.16 -19.75 9.42
CA PRO A 71 1.00 -20.54 8.19
C PRO A 71 -0.31 -20.31 7.46
N LYS A 72 -1.34 -19.73 8.11
CA LYS A 72 -2.60 -19.37 7.47
C LYS A 72 -2.53 -18.03 6.73
N VAL A 73 -1.55 -17.21 7.03
CA VAL A 73 -1.25 -15.99 6.29
C VAL A 73 -0.40 -16.34 5.07
N GLN A 74 -0.95 -16.17 3.89
CA GLN A 74 -0.33 -16.51 2.61
C GLN A 74 0.13 -15.28 1.83
N ALA A 75 -0.38 -14.09 2.16
CA ALA A 75 0.08 -12.82 1.64
C ALA A 75 -0.02 -11.73 2.72
N VAL A 76 0.88 -10.75 2.67
CA VAL A 76 0.98 -9.68 3.67
C VAL A 76 0.67 -8.34 3.04
N VAL A 77 -0.24 -7.58 3.65
CA VAL A 77 -0.55 -6.19 3.34
C VAL A 77 0.06 -5.31 4.42
N ILE A 78 0.91 -4.36 4.02
CA ILE A 78 1.60 -3.44 4.92
C ILE A 78 0.96 -2.05 4.77
N ALA A 79 0.25 -1.60 5.81
CA ALA A 79 -0.42 -0.31 5.90
C ALA A 79 -0.07 0.42 7.21
N SER A 80 1.09 0.10 7.77
CA SER A 80 1.70 0.71 8.95
C SER A 80 2.53 1.94 8.56
N PRO A 81 3.11 2.71 9.51
CA PRO A 81 3.99 3.82 9.16
C PRO A 81 5.21 3.37 8.34
N GLN A 82 5.63 4.21 7.38
CA GLN A 82 6.68 3.88 6.40
C GLN A 82 8.02 3.45 7.02
N SER A 83 8.34 3.88 8.23
CA SER A 83 9.55 3.45 8.95
C SER A 83 9.55 1.96 9.32
N THR A 84 8.41 1.31 9.23
CA THR A 84 8.29 -0.13 9.54
C THR A 84 8.23 -1.00 8.29
N HIS A 85 8.03 -0.41 7.10
CA HIS A 85 7.78 -1.13 5.86
C HIS A 85 8.90 -2.12 5.53
N ARG A 86 10.16 -1.66 5.59
CA ARG A 86 11.33 -2.47 5.26
C ARG A 86 11.41 -3.73 6.08
N ALA A 87 11.39 -3.62 7.40
CA ALA A 87 11.54 -4.78 8.29
C ALA A 87 10.43 -5.83 8.06
N ILE A 88 9.19 -5.37 7.84
CA ILE A 88 8.04 -6.24 7.62
C ILE A 88 8.12 -6.91 6.25
N ALA A 89 8.45 -6.14 5.20
CA ALA A 89 8.53 -6.66 3.83
C ALA A 89 9.66 -7.68 3.67
N GLU A 90 10.87 -7.38 4.19
CA GLU A 90 12.01 -8.31 4.16
C GLU A 90 11.67 -9.63 4.90
N ALA A 91 11.02 -9.54 6.08
CA ALA A 91 10.60 -10.73 6.81
C ALA A 91 9.51 -11.53 6.08
N ALA A 92 8.55 -10.86 5.44
CA ALA A 92 7.50 -11.52 4.66
C ALA A 92 8.08 -12.24 3.43
N PHE A 93 8.99 -11.62 2.68
CA PHE A 93 9.68 -12.26 1.57
C PHE A 93 10.53 -13.45 2.03
N ALA A 94 11.25 -13.32 3.15
CA ALA A 94 12.02 -14.43 3.74
C ALA A 94 11.11 -15.60 4.17
N ALA A 95 9.86 -15.31 4.56
CA ALA A 95 8.85 -16.32 4.87
C ALA A 95 8.11 -16.87 3.64
N GLY A 96 8.52 -16.50 2.41
CA GLY A 96 7.91 -16.95 1.17
C GLY A 96 6.53 -16.32 0.88
N LYS A 97 6.25 -15.14 1.43
CA LYS A 97 4.93 -14.50 1.33
C LYS A 97 4.95 -13.30 0.39
N PRO A 98 4.05 -13.24 -0.61
CA PRO A 98 3.78 -12.05 -1.40
C PRO A 98 3.46 -10.83 -0.54
N VAL A 99 3.87 -9.64 -1.01
CA VAL A 99 3.72 -8.38 -0.26
C VAL A 99 3.01 -7.32 -1.09
N PHE A 100 1.97 -6.75 -0.52
CA PHE A 100 1.44 -5.44 -0.91
C PHE A 100 1.87 -4.41 0.14
N CYS A 101 2.62 -3.38 -0.26
CA CYS A 101 3.11 -2.36 0.67
C CYS A 101 2.55 -0.98 0.31
N GLU A 102 2.05 -0.24 1.30
CA GLU A 102 1.64 1.15 1.11
C GLU A 102 2.79 2.05 0.68
N LYS A 103 2.42 3.13 0.02
CA LYS A 103 3.33 4.21 -0.35
C LYS A 103 3.56 5.17 0.85
N PRO A 104 4.69 5.86 0.92
CA PRO A 104 5.91 5.63 0.15
C PRO A 104 6.55 4.29 0.51
N LEU A 105 7.32 3.69 -0.40
CA LEU A 105 7.87 2.35 -0.22
C LEU A 105 8.71 2.23 1.06
N GLY A 106 9.51 3.23 1.38
CA GLY A 106 10.34 3.27 2.59
C GLY A 106 10.44 4.68 3.17
N ALA A 107 10.99 4.79 4.36
CA ALA A 107 11.24 6.06 5.02
C ALA A 107 12.48 6.79 4.46
N SER A 108 13.31 6.10 3.68
CA SER A 108 14.50 6.61 3.02
C SER A 108 14.72 5.96 1.66
N LEU A 109 15.60 6.54 0.85
CA LEU A 109 16.01 5.93 -0.42
C LEU A 109 16.72 4.57 -0.19
N ASP A 110 17.48 4.45 0.88
CA ASP A 110 18.18 3.20 1.19
C ASP A 110 17.20 2.09 1.60
N ASP A 111 16.14 2.43 2.34
CA ASP A 111 15.06 1.47 2.63
C ASP A 111 14.36 1.03 1.35
N ALA A 112 14.02 1.97 0.47
CA ALA A 112 13.37 1.66 -0.80
C ALA A 112 14.23 0.75 -1.68
N LYS A 113 15.54 1.02 -1.77
CA LYS A 113 16.50 0.17 -2.51
C LYS A 113 16.59 -1.23 -1.90
N ALA A 114 16.73 -1.33 -0.58
CA ALA A 114 16.81 -2.61 0.11
C ALA A 114 15.54 -3.45 -0.11
N MET A 115 14.37 -2.83 0.01
CA MET A 115 13.09 -3.49 -0.23
C MET A 115 12.94 -3.95 -1.70
N THR A 116 13.37 -3.13 -2.66
CA THR A 116 13.36 -3.50 -4.07
C THR A 116 14.26 -4.71 -4.32
N THR A 117 15.50 -4.69 -3.80
CA THR A 117 16.42 -5.82 -3.91
C THR A 117 15.85 -7.10 -3.28
N ALA A 118 15.22 -6.99 -2.10
CA ALA A 118 14.60 -8.14 -1.44
C ALA A 118 13.41 -8.70 -2.24
N ALA A 119 12.58 -7.82 -2.82
CA ALA A 119 11.44 -8.22 -3.65
C ALA A 119 11.90 -8.94 -4.92
N GLU A 120 12.90 -8.40 -5.62
CA GLU A 120 13.48 -9.00 -6.83
C GLU A 120 14.13 -10.36 -6.52
N ALA A 121 14.92 -10.44 -5.45
CA ALA A 121 15.56 -11.68 -5.03
C ALA A 121 14.56 -12.77 -4.62
N SER A 122 13.41 -12.39 -4.06
CA SER A 122 12.39 -13.34 -3.64
C SER A 122 11.65 -14.01 -4.80
N GLY A 123 11.55 -13.34 -5.95
CA GLY A 123 10.73 -13.77 -7.10
C GLY A 123 9.23 -13.82 -6.82
N LEU A 124 8.77 -13.35 -5.65
CA LEU A 124 7.38 -13.39 -5.23
C LEU A 124 6.59 -12.20 -5.80
N ALA A 125 5.27 -12.39 -5.93
CA ALA A 125 4.38 -11.29 -6.31
C ALA A 125 4.49 -10.16 -5.28
N ASN A 126 4.67 -8.94 -5.78
CA ASN A 126 4.78 -7.75 -4.94
C ASN A 126 4.15 -6.54 -5.63
N MET A 127 3.68 -5.58 -4.83
CA MET A 127 3.07 -4.35 -5.33
C MET A 127 3.21 -3.21 -4.31
N ILE A 128 3.38 -1.99 -4.83
CA ILE A 128 3.32 -0.76 -4.04
C ILE A 128 1.94 -0.12 -4.21
N GLY A 129 1.39 0.43 -3.13
CA GLY A 129 0.05 1.00 -3.03
C GLY A 129 -0.16 2.33 -3.75
N PHE A 130 0.31 2.50 -4.96
CA PHE A 130 0.00 3.66 -5.80
C PHE A 130 -1.39 3.51 -6.45
N ASN A 131 -2.42 3.84 -5.70
CA ASN A 131 -3.82 3.62 -6.09
C ASN A 131 -4.27 4.46 -7.29
N TYR A 132 -3.81 5.72 -7.43
CA TYR A 132 -4.30 6.62 -8.49
C TYR A 132 -3.99 6.14 -9.90
N VAL A 133 -2.85 5.48 -10.12
CA VAL A 133 -2.54 4.90 -11.44
C VAL A 133 -3.42 3.70 -11.82
N ARG A 134 -4.19 3.17 -10.88
CA ARG A 134 -5.11 2.05 -11.08
C ARG A 134 -6.58 2.46 -11.21
N THR A 135 -6.89 3.75 -11.04
CA THR A 135 -8.26 4.23 -11.22
C THR A 135 -8.72 4.06 -12.66
N PRO A 136 -10.01 3.80 -12.90
CA PRO A 136 -10.55 3.67 -14.27
C PRO A 136 -10.23 4.88 -15.15
N ALA A 137 -10.28 6.11 -14.59
CA ALA A 137 -9.95 7.33 -15.30
C ALA A 137 -8.49 7.35 -15.78
N THR A 138 -7.52 7.01 -14.90
CA THR A 138 -6.10 6.96 -15.29
C THR A 138 -5.83 5.84 -16.29
N GLN A 139 -6.49 4.69 -16.16
CA GLN A 139 -6.36 3.62 -17.15
C GLN A 139 -6.90 4.03 -18.51
N PHE A 140 -8.01 4.76 -18.55
CA PHE A 140 -8.56 5.32 -19.79
C PHE A 140 -7.63 6.36 -20.43
N VAL A 141 -7.05 7.27 -19.64
CA VAL A 141 -6.03 8.22 -20.14
C VAL A 141 -4.83 7.47 -20.73
N ARG A 142 -4.35 6.40 -20.08
CA ARG A 142 -3.26 5.57 -20.63
C ARG A 142 -3.62 4.98 -21.99
N GLN A 143 -4.87 4.52 -22.15
CA GLN A 143 -5.33 4.00 -23.43
C GLN A 143 -5.35 5.09 -24.51
N LEU A 144 -5.91 6.27 -24.22
CA LEU A 144 -5.92 7.40 -25.15
C LEU A 144 -4.52 7.81 -25.61
N LEU A 145 -3.55 7.81 -24.69
CA LEU A 145 -2.15 8.09 -25.01
C LEU A 145 -1.53 7.01 -25.90
N ALA A 146 -1.78 5.74 -25.59
CA ALA A 146 -1.28 4.61 -26.37
C ALA A 146 -1.86 4.59 -27.80
N ASP A 147 -3.13 4.95 -27.94
CA ASP A 147 -3.82 5.04 -29.22
C ASP A 147 -3.47 6.31 -30.03
N GLY A 148 -2.64 7.20 -29.46
CA GLY A 148 -2.20 8.44 -30.11
C GLY A 148 -3.31 9.47 -30.32
N VAL A 149 -4.41 9.40 -29.59
CA VAL A 149 -5.60 10.25 -29.76
C VAL A 149 -5.28 11.73 -29.64
N ILE A 150 -4.35 12.11 -28.73
CA ILE A 150 -3.90 13.50 -28.54
C ILE A 150 -2.56 13.80 -29.24
N GLY A 151 -2.02 12.85 -30.00
CA GLY A 151 -0.72 12.96 -30.64
C GLY A 151 0.45 12.92 -29.67
N ARG A 152 1.58 13.51 -30.05
CA ARG A 152 2.79 13.54 -29.23
C ARG A 152 2.63 14.51 -28.08
N VAL A 153 2.71 13.98 -26.85
CA VAL A 153 2.71 14.82 -25.64
C VAL A 153 4.00 15.61 -25.54
N THR A 154 3.91 16.90 -25.33
CA THR A 154 5.06 17.80 -25.23
C THR A 154 5.19 18.44 -23.84
N TRP A 155 4.18 18.34 -23.02
CA TRP A 155 4.17 18.93 -21.70
C TRP A 155 3.23 18.17 -20.77
N PHE A 156 3.62 18.07 -19.49
CA PHE A 156 2.82 17.48 -18.43
C PHE A 156 2.73 18.43 -17.23
N ARG A 157 1.54 18.62 -16.71
CA ARG A 157 1.30 19.29 -15.42
C ARG A 157 0.45 18.41 -14.53
N GLY A 158 0.94 18.11 -13.33
CA GLY A 158 0.21 17.36 -12.29
C GLY A 158 0.08 18.19 -11.02
N GLU A 159 -1.10 18.16 -10.41
CA GLU A 159 -1.37 18.78 -9.12
C GLU A 159 -2.06 17.76 -8.21
N HIS A 160 -1.68 17.75 -6.94
CA HIS A 160 -2.33 16.95 -5.90
C HIS A 160 -2.44 17.79 -4.64
N THR A 161 -3.64 18.24 -4.32
CA THR A 161 -3.93 19.12 -3.19
C THR A 161 -4.98 18.48 -2.30
N GLU A 162 -4.78 18.63 -0.99
CA GLU A 162 -5.64 18.10 0.05
C GLU A 162 -5.87 19.19 1.11
N ASP A 163 -7.01 19.18 1.77
CA ASP A 163 -7.40 20.19 2.76
C ASP A 163 -7.36 19.71 4.22
N PHE A 164 -7.06 18.44 4.45
CA PHE A 164 -7.08 17.84 5.79
C PHE A 164 -6.07 18.43 6.81
N LEU A 165 -5.14 19.25 6.34
CA LEU A 165 -4.18 20.03 7.15
C LEU A 165 -4.38 21.54 6.99
N SER A 166 -5.55 22.00 6.58
CA SER A 166 -5.84 23.43 6.41
C SER A 166 -6.03 24.18 7.74
N ASP A 167 -6.34 23.47 8.82
CA ASP A 167 -6.44 24.06 10.15
C ASP A 167 -5.03 24.28 10.73
N PRO A 168 -4.60 25.56 10.95
CA PRO A 168 -3.29 25.87 11.51
C PRO A 168 -3.11 25.41 12.96
N ASP A 169 -4.21 25.21 13.69
CA ASP A 169 -4.22 24.77 15.08
C ASP A 169 -4.32 23.24 15.22
N ALA A 170 -4.40 22.52 14.11
CA ALA A 170 -4.46 21.07 14.13
C ALA A 170 -3.22 20.46 14.79
N PRO A 171 -3.37 19.46 15.67
CA PRO A 171 -2.25 18.83 16.33
C PRO A 171 -1.31 18.16 15.32
N ALA A 172 -0.01 18.25 15.58
CA ALA A 172 1.01 17.59 14.77
C ALA A 172 0.77 16.07 14.73
N THR A 173 0.89 15.48 13.55
CA THR A 173 0.73 14.05 13.31
C THR A 173 2.00 13.48 12.69
N TRP A 174 2.05 12.16 12.51
CA TRP A 174 3.15 11.52 11.78
C TRP A 174 3.32 12.10 10.35
N ARG A 175 2.24 12.63 9.74
CA ARG A 175 2.31 13.26 8.40
C ARG A 175 3.05 14.59 8.39
N THR A 176 3.05 15.32 9.51
CA THR A 176 3.67 16.63 9.62
C THR A 176 5.03 16.60 10.33
N MET A 177 5.44 15.44 10.86
CA MET A 177 6.66 15.27 11.65
C MET A 177 7.70 14.44 10.90
N GLY A 178 8.98 14.89 10.98
CA GLY A 178 10.10 14.14 10.40
C GLY A 178 10.35 14.43 8.91
N ARG A 179 11.58 14.20 8.47
CA ARG A 179 12.06 14.53 7.10
C ARG A 179 11.44 13.64 6.00
N ALA A 180 10.99 12.43 6.35
CA ALA A 180 10.39 11.48 5.41
C ALA A 180 8.91 11.79 5.13
N ASN A 181 8.34 12.76 5.81
CA ASN A 181 6.92 13.10 5.76
C ASN A 181 6.68 14.46 5.09
N GLY A 182 5.57 15.11 5.41
CA GLY A 182 5.15 16.35 4.79
C GLY A 182 4.65 16.15 3.35
N CYS A 183 4.46 17.24 2.64
CA CYS A 183 3.93 17.23 1.29
C CYS A 183 4.74 16.35 0.34
N MET A 184 6.08 16.40 0.41
CA MET A 184 6.96 15.62 -0.46
C MET A 184 6.96 14.12 -0.12
N GLY A 185 6.75 13.74 1.14
CA GLY A 185 6.70 12.33 1.53
C GLY A 185 5.33 11.68 1.38
N ASP A 186 4.26 12.45 1.55
CA ASP A 186 2.89 11.92 1.56
C ASP A 186 2.13 12.17 0.25
N LEU A 187 2.14 13.40 -0.29
CA LEU A 187 1.33 13.80 -1.44
C LEU A 187 2.09 13.72 -2.77
N ALA A 188 3.30 14.25 -2.86
CA ALA A 188 4.07 14.33 -4.09
C ALA A 188 4.37 12.96 -4.75
N PRO A 189 4.50 11.84 -4.05
CA PRO A 189 4.65 10.54 -4.69
C PRO A 189 3.52 10.19 -5.65
N HIS A 190 2.30 10.65 -5.42
CA HIS A 190 1.15 10.38 -6.29
C HIS A 190 1.26 11.04 -7.67
N PRO A 191 1.39 12.37 -7.81
CA PRO A 191 1.54 13.00 -9.13
C PRO A 191 2.84 12.58 -9.83
N ILE A 192 3.93 12.33 -9.10
CA ILE A 192 5.16 11.80 -9.68
C ILE A 192 4.93 10.40 -10.26
N ASN A 193 4.29 9.51 -9.52
CA ASN A 193 3.99 8.16 -10.02
C ASN A 193 3.02 8.19 -11.20
N CYS A 194 2.00 9.06 -11.18
CA CYS A 194 1.10 9.25 -12.32
C CYS A 194 1.85 9.77 -13.55
N MET A 195 2.74 10.74 -13.39
CA MET A 195 3.59 11.24 -14.48
C MET A 195 4.41 10.12 -15.09
N LEU A 196 5.12 9.35 -14.27
CA LEU A 196 5.95 8.23 -14.76
C LEU A 196 5.11 7.16 -15.46
N ALA A 197 3.91 6.88 -14.94
CA ALA A 197 3.01 5.89 -15.52
C ALA A 197 2.39 6.32 -16.86
N LEU A 198 2.22 7.62 -17.08
CA LEU A 198 1.61 8.20 -18.28
C LEU A 198 2.64 8.61 -19.33
N MET A 199 3.78 9.16 -18.89
CA MET A 199 4.78 9.78 -19.79
C MET A 199 6.02 8.91 -19.96
N GLY A 200 6.24 7.91 -19.10
CA GLY A 200 7.48 7.15 -19.07
C GLY A 200 8.58 7.80 -18.20
N PRO A 201 9.79 7.27 -18.24
CA PRO A 201 10.93 7.79 -17.47
C PRO A 201 11.23 9.25 -17.84
N VAL A 202 11.62 10.03 -16.84
CA VAL A 202 12.12 11.39 -17.03
C VAL A 202 13.61 11.30 -17.37
N ALA A 203 14.02 11.96 -18.44
CA ALA A 203 15.42 12.06 -18.88
C ALA A 203 16.18 13.14 -18.09
#